data_d614553ae8c6e584befb37f50134b6a0
#
_entry.id   d614553ae8c6e584befb37f50134b6a0
#
_cell.length_a   1.000
_cell.length_b   1.000
_cell.length_c   1.000
_cell.angle_alpha   90.00
_cell.angle_beta   90.00
_cell.angle_gamma   90.00
#
_symmetry.space_group_name_H-M   'P 1'
#
loop_
_entity.id
_entity.type
_entity.pdbx_description
1 polymer ?
#
loop_
_entity_poly.entity_id
_entity_poly.type
_entity_poly.pdbx_seq_one_letter_code
_entity_poly.pdbx_strand_id
1 'polypeptide(L)'
;DAIKDAATKLFDPYEILGISTSASDRDIKSAYRKLSVKFHPDKLAKGLTPDEKSVMEETYVQITKAYESLTDELVRQNYLKYGHPDGPQSTSHGIALPRFLVDGSASPLLVVCYVALLGLILPYFVSRWWARTQSYTKKGIHNVTASNFVSNLVNYKPSEIVTIDLILHWLSFAHEFKQFFPDLQPTDFEKLLQDHINRRDSGKLNNAKFRIVAKCHSLLHGLLDIACGFRNLDIALGAINTFKCIVQAVPLTPNCQILQLPNVDKEHFITKTGDIHTLGKLFTLEDAKIGEVLGIKDQAKLNETLRVASHIPNLKIIKADFLVPGENQVTPSSTPYISLKVLVRSAKQPLIPTSLIPEENLTEPQDFESQRDPFAMMSKQPLVPYSFAPFFPTKRRGSWCCLVSSQKDGKILQTPIIIEKLSYKNLNDDKDFFDKRIKMDLTKHEMIGKSGP
;
A
#
# COMPACT_ATOMS: atom_id res chain seq x y z
N ASP A 1 -34.43 -13.66 18.87
CA ASP A 1 -35.86 -14.02 18.81
C ASP A 1 -36.79 -12.83 18.49
N ALA A 2 -36.47 -11.61 18.89
CA ALA A 2 -37.29 -10.40 18.61
C ALA A 2 -37.35 -9.99 17.12
N ILE A 3 -36.47 -10.52 16.26
CA ILE A 3 -36.44 -10.21 14.83
C ILE A 3 -37.38 -11.13 14.03
N LYS A 4 -37.77 -12.26 14.60
CA LYS A 4 -38.70 -13.22 13.94
C LYS A 4 -40.18 -12.82 14.02
N ASP A 5 -40.56 -12.00 14.99
CA ASP A 5 -41.97 -11.61 15.19
C ASP A 5 -42.39 -10.35 14.39
N ALA A 6 -41.44 -9.68 13.77
CA ALA A 6 -41.67 -8.50 12.94
C ALA A 6 -41.79 -8.80 11.43
N ALA A 7 -41.87 -10.06 11.04
CA ALA A 7 -42.35 -10.40 9.73
C ALA A 7 -43.87 -10.09 9.72
N THR A 8 -44.21 -8.87 9.35
CA THR A 8 -45.62 -8.47 9.05
C THR A 8 -46.17 -9.51 8.09
N LYS A 9 -47.01 -10.41 8.63
CA LYS A 9 -47.74 -11.36 7.81
C LYS A 9 -48.50 -10.52 6.78
N LEU A 10 -48.09 -10.59 5.53
CA LEU A 10 -48.77 -9.87 4.47
C LEU A 10 -50.26 -10.21 4.56
N PHE A 11 -51.11 -9.21 4.62
CA PHE A 11 -52.52 -9.40 4.61
C PHE A 11 -52.95 -9.89 3.21
N ASP A 12 -53.30 -11.18 3.10
CA ASP A 12 -53.80 -11.75 1.85
C ASP A 12 -55.27 -12.13 2.01
N PRO A 13 -56.20 -11.37 1.43
CA PRO A 13 -57.64 -11.63 1.54
C PRO A 13 -58.04 -12.96 0.89
N TYR A 14 -57.34 -13.45 -0.12
CA TYR A 14 -57.65 -14.72 -0.78
C TYR A 14 -57.24 -15.90 0.11
N GLU A 15 -56.10 -15.83 0.77
CA GLU A 15 -55.66 -16.85 1.74
C GLU A 15 -56.62 -16.91 2.94
N ILE A 16 -57.01 -15.75 3.48
CA ILE A 16 -57.95 -15.66 4.63
C ILE A 16 -59.28 -16.24 4.32
N LEU A 17 -59.83 -16.01 3.13
CA LEU A 17 -61.11 -16.58 2.69
C LEU A 17 -60.98 -18.00 2.15
N GLY A 18 -59.76 -18.53 1.94
CA GLY A 18 -59.52 -19.86 1.41
C GLY A 18 -59.99 -20.04 -0.04
N ILE A 19 -59.84 -19.02 -0.87
CA ILE A 19 -60.26 -18.99 -2.27
C ILE A 19 -59.07 -18.71 -3.20
N SER A 20 -59.23 -19.07 -4.47
CA SER A 20 -58.22 -18.76 -5.49
C SER A 20 -58.24 -17.25 -5.82
N THR A 21 -57.07 -16.70 -6.21
CA THR A 21 -56.95 -15.33 -6.71
C THR A 21 -57.78 -15.03 -7.95
N SER A 22 -58.21 -16.07 -8.65
CA SER A 22 -59.12 -16.01 -9.83
C SER A 22 -60.62 -16.25 -9.49
N ALA A 23 -60.98 -16.26 -8.21
CA ALA A 23 -62.33 -16.54 -7.76
C ALA A 23 -63.33 -15.47 -8.24
N SER A 24 -64.52 -15.88 -8.63
CA SER A 24 -65.58 -14.95 -9.02
C SER A 24 -66.25 -14.29 -7.81
N ASP A 25 -66.94 -13.16 -8.02
CA ASP A 25 -67.70 -12.46 -6.96
C ASP A 25 -68.70 -13.37 -6.25
N ARG A 26 -69.20 -14.37 -6.93
CA ARG A 26 -70.10 -15.39 -6.33
C ARG A 26 -69.35 -16.30 -5.37
N ASP A 27 -68.13 -16.66 -5.73
CA ASP A 27 -67.29 -17.54 -4.91
C ASP A 27 -66.81 -16.79 -3.65
N ILE A 28 -66.43 -15.52 -3.78
CA ILE A 28 -66.08 -14.64 -2.67
C ILE A 28 -67.21 -14.53 -1.67
N LYS A 29 -68.43 -14.24 -2.16
CA LYS A 29 -69.65 -14.16 -1.32
C LYS A 29 -70.01 -15.49 -0.66
N SER A 30 -69.84 -16.59 -1.38
CA SER A 30 -70.11 -17.93 -0.85
C SER A 30 -69.13 -18.33 0.25
N ALA A 31 -67.83 -18.07 0.04
CA ALA A 31 -66.77 -18.34 1.02
C ALA A 31 -66.96 -17.50 2.30
N TYR A 32 -67.23 -16.20 2.15
CA TYR A 32 -67.52 -15.32 3.27
C TYR A 32 -68.72 -15.82 4.09
N ARG A 33 -69.89 -16.18 3.44
CA ARG A 33 -71.01 -16.69 4.16
C ARG A 33 -70.75 -17.97 4.95
N LYS A 34 -69.99 -18.90 4.37
CA LYS A 34 -69.60 -20.15 5.06
C LYS A 34 -68.73 -19.86 6.29
N LEU A 35 -67.72 -19.00 6.14
CA LEU A 35 -66.77 -18.66 7.21
C LEU A 35 -67.50 -17.79 8.28
N SER A 36 -68.31 -16.82 7.86
CA SER A 36 -69.06 -15.96 8.79
C SER A 36 -70.05 -16.77 9.67
N VAL A 37 -70.71 -17.76 9.11
CA VAL A 37 -71.60 -18.65 9.91
C VAL A 37 -70.79 -19.50 10.90
N LYS A 38 -69.58 -19.90 10.55
CA LYS A 38 -68.74 -20.76 11.37
C LYS A 38 -68.06 -19.99 12.52
N PHE A 39 -67.66 -18.74 12.29
CA PHE A 39 -66.94 -17.93 13.26
C PHE A 39 -67.73 -16.78 13.87
N HIS A 40 -69.09 -16.77 13.64
CA HIS A 40 -69.92 -15.70 14.17
C HIS A 40 -69.93 -15.69 15.71
N PRO A 41 -69.71 -14.52 16.37
CA PRO A 41 -69.64 -14.43 17.81
C PRO A 41 -70.90 -14.89 18.55
N ASP A 42 -72.08 -14.73 17.94
CA ASP A 42 -73.37 -15.13 18.50
C ASP A 42 -73.61 -16.64 18.46
N LYS A 43 -72.89 -17.39 17.62
CA LYS A 43 -72.99 -18.83 17.47
C LYS A 43 -71.96 -19.61 18.21
N LEU A 44 -71.04 -18.93 18.93
CA LEU A 44 -70.03 -19.57 19.72
C LEU A 44 -70.63 -20.36 20.89
N ALA A 45 -70.24 -21.62 21.02
CA ALA A 45 -70.79 -22.51 22.03
C ALA A 45 -70.52 -21.96 23.46
N LYS A 46 -71.52 -22.11 24.34
CA LYS A 46 -71.42 -21.76 25.77
C LYS A 46 -70.48 -22.72 26.44
N GLY A 47 -69.18 -22.40 26.47
CA GLY A 47 -68.17 -23.27 27.09
C GLY A 47 -66.73 -23.01 26.70
N LEU A 48 -66.46 -22.04 25.79
CA LEU A 48 -65.11 -21.64 25.39
C LEU A 48 -64.41 -20.80 26.44
N THR A 49 -63.09 -21.00 26.54
CA THR A 49 -62.26 -20.17 27.43
C THR A 49 -62.17 -18.73 26.89
N PRO A 50 -61.94 -17.71 27.77
CA PRO A 50 -61.81 -16.31 27.36
C PRO A 50 -60.82 -16.09 26.22
N ASP A 51 -59.69 -16.84 26.22
CA ASP A 51 -58.66 -16.75 25.22
C ASP A 51 -59.07 -17.31 23.86
N GLU A 52 -59.78 -18.46 23.85
CA GLU A 52 -60.32 -19.05 22.62
C GLU A 52 -61.39 -18.16 21.98
N LYS A 53 -62.20 -17.48 22.80
CA LYS A 53 -63.19 -16.53 22.34
C LYS A 53 -62.52 -15.32 21.66
N SER A 54 -61.49 -14.79 22.24
CA SER A 54 -60.68 -13.68 21.68
C SER A 54 -60.11 -14.03 20.31
N VAL A 55 -59.49 -15.23 20.18
CA VAL A 55 -58.93 -15.71 18.91
C VAL A 55 -59.99 -15.86 17.82
N MET A 56 -61.19 -16.35 18.19
CA MET A 56 -62.26 -16.49 17.21
C MET A 56 -62.86 -15.15 16.80
N GLU A 57 -62.99 -14.20 17.70
CA GLU A 57 -63.42 -12.82 17.39
C GLU A 57 -62.40 -12.14 16.46
N GLU A 58 -61.09 -12.26 16.71
CA GLU A 58 -60.03 -11.76 15.82
C GLU A 58 -60.13 -12.42 14.44
N THR A 59 -60.31 -13.72 14.38
CA THR A 59 -60.49 -14.46 13.11
C THR A 59 -61.71 -13.95 12.32
N TYR A 60 -62.82 -13.72 13.01
CA TYR A 60 -64.05 -13.16 12.39
C TYR A 60 -63.78 -11.75 11.83
N VAL A 61 -63.09 -10.89 12.57
CA VAL A 61 -62.68 -9.54 12.12
C VAL A 61 -61.79 -9.64 10.87
N GLN A 62 -60.83 -10.56 10.85
CA GLN A 62 -59.97 -10.78 9.67
C GLN A 62 -60.77 -11.26 8.45
N ILE A 63 -61.69 -12.17 8.62
CA ILE A 63 -62.60 -12.67 7.56
C ILE A 63 -63.46 -11.52 6.98
N THR A 64 -63.98 -10.67 7.86
CA THR A 64 -64.81 -9.50 7.43
C THR A 64 -63.95 -8.49 6.67
N LYS A 65 -62.78 -8.16 7.17
CA LYS A 65 -61.81 -7.27 6.50
C LYS A 65 -61.38 -7.84 5.13
N ALA A 66 -61.13 -9.15 5.06
CA ALA A 66 -60.77 -9.81 3.80
C ALA A 66 -61.88 -9.72 2.77
N TYR A 67 -63.14 -9.90 3.19
CA TYR A 67 -64.30 -9.74 2.31
C TYR A 67 -64.49 -8.28 1.84
N GLU A 68 -64.39 -7.31 2.75
CA GLU A 68 -64.44 -5.87 2.44
C GLU A 68 -63.33 -5.44 1.49
N SER A 69 -62.13 -5.99 1.66
CA SER A 69 -60.98 -5.73 0.77
C SER A 69 -61.20 -6.16 -0.67
N LEU A 70 -62.11 -7.09 -0.92
CA LEU A 70 -62.44 -7.60 -2.25
C LEU A 70 -63.75 -7.04 -2.82
N THR A 71 -64.64 -6.52 -1.98
CA THR A 71 -65.99 -6.10 -2.38
C THR A 71 -66.28 -4.61 -2.22
N ASP A 72 -65.64 -3.94 -1.27
CA ASP A 72 -65.77 -2.50 -1.08
C ASP A 72 -64.69 -1.74 -1.88
N GLU A 73 -65.10 -0.77 -2.67
CA GLU A 73 -64.23 -0.04 -3.60
C GLU A 73 -63.14 0.76 -2.85
N LEU A 74 -63.46 1.39 -1.72
CA LEU A 74 -62.50 2.18 -0.95
C LEU A 74 -61.48 1.29 -0.24
N VAL A 75 -61.93 0.21 0.39
CA VAL A 75 -61.07 -0.75 1.08
C VAL A 75 -60.19 -1.50 0.10
N ARG A 76 -60.73 -1.81 -1.09
CA ARG A 76 -60.00 -2.43 -2.20
C ARG A 76 -58.88 -1.51 -2.72
N GLN A 77 -59.14 -0.23 -2.89
CA GLN A 77 -58.12 0.75 -3.29
C GLN A 77 -57.00 0.86 -2.23
N ASN A 78 -57.35 0.87 -0.94
CA ASN A 78 -56.38 0.85 0.14
C ASN A 78 -55.50 -0.41 0.12
N TYR A 79 -56.15 -1.58 -0.06
CA TYR A 79 -55.41 -2.84 -0.18
C TYR A 79 -54.48 -2.86 -1.38
N LEU A 80 -54.92 -2.44 -2.56
CA LEU A 80 -54.13 -2.39 -3.78
C LEU A 80 -52.92 -1.41 -3.67
N LYS A 81 -53.16 -0.29 -2.98
CA LYS A 81 -52.15 0.77 -2.87
C LYS A 81 -51.14 0.55 -1.72
N TYR A 82 -51.60 0.04 -0.60
CA TYR A 82 -50.83 -0.04 0.63
C TYR A 82 -50.62 -1.48 1.13
N GLY A 83 -51.19 -2.49 0.48
CA GLY A 83 -51.10 -3.88 0.90
C GLY A 83 -51.91 -4.21 2.17
N HIS A 84 -52.72 -3.26 2.68
CA HIS A 84 -53.56 -3.44 3.87
C HIS A 84 -54.89 -2.69 3.74
N PRO A 85 -56.02 -3.31 4.16
CA PRO A 85 -57.36 -2.71 4.04
C PRO A 85 -57.54 -1.39 4.81
N ASP A 86 -56.89 -1.25 5.95
CA ASP A 86 -57.00 -0.06 6.79
C ASP A 86 -56.09 1.10 6.30
N GLY A 87 -55.44 0.98 5.14
CA GLY A 87 -54.55 2.00 4.58
C GLY A 87 -53.12 1.88 5.04
N PRO A 88 -52.32 2.99 5.01
CA PRO A 88 -50.89 2.95 5.32
C PRO A 88 -50.68 2.56 6.80
N GLN A 89 -50.02 1.42 7.00
CA GLN A 89 -49.64 0.99 8.33
C GLN A 89 -48.43 1.79 8.78
N SER A 90 -48.54 2.44 9.93
CA SER A 90 -47.36 3.06 10.59
C SER A 90 -46.47 1.96 11.13
N THR A 91 -45.38 1.68 10.43
CA THR A 91 -44.30 0.86 10.97
C THR A 91 -43.57 1.66 12.05
N SER A 92 -43.89 1.41 13.29
CA SER A 92 -43.07 1.88 14.40
C SER A 92 -41.81 1.06 14.41
N HIS A 93 -40.70 1.61 13.89
CA HIS A 93 -39.38 1.04 14.09
C HIS A 93 -39.02 1.25 15.55
N GLY A 94 -39.36 0.31 16.39
CA GLY A 94 -38.91 0.24 17.77
C GLY A 94 -37.41 -0.06 17.75
N ILE A 95 -36.57 0.92 18.10
CA ILE A 95 -35.19 0.64 18.46
C ILE A 95 -35.29 -0.20 19.72
N ALA A 96 -34.85 -1.47 19.65
CA ALA A 96 -34.82 -2.36 20.81
C ALA A 96 -33.78 -1.89 21.82
N LEU A 97 -34.10 -0.89 22.60
CA LEU A 97 -33.33 -0.48 23.75
C LEU A 97 -33.62 -1.45 24.90
N PRO A 98 -32.59 -1.96 25.60
CA PRO A 98 -32.79 -2.77 26.78
C PRO A 98 -33.69 -2.06 27.80
N ARG A 99 -34.67 -2.77 28.41
CA ARG A 99 -35.69 -2.19 29.31
C ARG A 99 -35.12 -1.39 30.43
N PHE A 100 -33.94 -1.76 30.97
CA PHE A 100 -33.26 -1.02 32.05
C PHE A 100 -32.84 0.41 31.64
N LEU A 101 -32.77 0.70 30.33
CA LEU A 101 -32.45 2.01 29.77
C LEU A 101 -33.69 2.90 29.62
N VAL A 102 -34.88 2.32 29.65
CA VAL A 102 -36.17 3.03 29.42
C VAL A 102 -36.89 3.25 30.75
N ASP A 103 -36.69 2.38 31.74
CA ASP A 103 -37.36 2.48 33.03
C ASP A 103 -36.83 3.66 33.89
N GLY A 104 -37.67 4.60 34.11
CA GLY A 104 -37.57 5.98 34.55
C GLY A 104 -36.57 6.44 35.63
N SER A 105 -35.97 5.57 36.42
CA SER A 105 -35.01 5.98 37.48
C SER A 105 -33.58 6.12 36.95
N ALA A 106 -33.20 5.39 35.90
CA ALA A 106 -31.89 5.45 35.28
C ALA A 106 -31.78 6.44 34.11
N SER A 107 -32.90 6.95 33.62
CA SER A 107 -32.98 7.85 32.48
C SER A 107 -32.13 9.12 32.57
N PRO A 108 -32.13 9.86 33.72
CA PRO A 108 -31.29 11.07 33.87
C PRO A 108 -29.79 10.74 33.82
N LEU A 109 -29.38 9.63 34.47
CA LEU A 109 -27.99 9.18 34.48
C LEU A 109 -27.54 8.81 33.09
N LEU A 110 -28.40 8.17 32.30
CA LEU A 110 -28.13 7.80 30.93
C LEU A 110 -27.92 9.02 30.03
N VAL A 111 -28.77 10.04 30.14
CA VAL A 111 -28.62 11.30 29.41
C VAL A 111 -27.28 11.96 29.77
N VAL A 112 -26.93 12.01 31.08
CA VAL A 112 -25.63 12.53 31.49
C VAL A 112 -24.47 11.73 30.94
N CYS A 113 -24.54 10.39 30.98
CA CYS A 113 -23.51 9.53 30.34
C CYS A 113 -23.40 9.76 28.83
N TYR A 114 -24.53 9.92 28.15
CA TYR A 114 -24.55 10.17 26.70
C TYR A 114 -23.96 11.54 26.36
N VAL A 115 -24.34 12.57 27.10
CA VAL A 115 -23.77 13.93 26.96
C VAL A 115 -22.27 13.93 27.28
N ALA A 116 -21.85 13.23 28.33
CA ALA A 116 -20.43 13.11 28.67
C ALA A 116 -19.65 12.33 27.57
N LEU A 117 -20.22 11.25 27.04
CA LEU A 117 -19.59 10.44 25.98
C LEU A 117 -19.46 11.23 24.68
N LEU A 118 -20.52 11.86 24.21
CA LEU A 118 -20.51 12.62 22.97
C LEU A 118 -19.89 14.01 23.10
N GLY A 119 -20.10 14.68 24.25
CA GLY A 119 -19.64 16.06 24.48
C GLY A 119 -18.20 16.17 24.98
N LEU A 120 -17.70 15.19 25.72
CA LEU A 120 -16.36 15.24 26.32
C LEU A 120 -15.44 14.12 25.84
N ILE A 121 -15.87 12.86 25.95
CA ILE A 121 -15.03 11.71 25.71
C ILE A 121 -14.70 11.57 24.20
N LEU A 122 -15.71 11.58 23.35
CA LEU A 122 -15.53 11.46 21.92
C LEU A 122 -14.71 12.62 21.32
N PRO A 123 -15.00 13.91 21.59
CA PRO A 123 -14.19 15.04 21.15
C PRO A 123 -12.75 14.99 21.68
N TYR A 124 -12.53 14.53 22.92
CA TYR A 124 -11.20 14.33 23.47
C TYR A 124 -10.40 13.30 22.68
N PHE A 125 -10.99 12.12 22.40
CA PHE A 125 -10.32 11.10 21.60
C PHE A 125 -10.10 11.54 20.15
N VAL A 126 -11.08 12.19 19.53
CA VAL A 126 -10.97 12.73 18.17
C VAL A 126 -9.89 13.80 18.09
N SER A 127 -9.85 14.76 19.03
CA SER A 127 -8.83 15.81 19.06
C SER A 127 -7.44 15.23 19.29
N ARG A 128 -7.31 14.23 20.17
CA ARG A 128 -6.03 13.56 20.40
C ARG A 128 -5.58 12.74 19.19
N TRP A 129 -6.50 12.04 18.52
CA TRP A 129 -6.21 11.33 17.27
C TRP A 129 -5.83 12.30 16.14
N TRP A 130 -6.57 13.40 16.00
CA TRP A 130 -6.29 14.47 15.04
C TRP A 130 -4.91 15.11 15.27
N ALA A 131 -4.61 15.47 16.51
CA ALA A 131 -3.30 16.04 16.87
C ALA A 131 -2.14 15.07 16.54
N ARG A 132 -2.32 13.77 16.79
CA ARG A 132 -1.33 12.75 16.41
C ARG A 132 -1.18 12.64 14.90
N THR A 133 -2.28 12.67 14.15
CA THR A 133 -2.26 12.58 12.70
C THR A 133 -1.60 13.79 12.06
N GLN A 134 -1.83 14.99 12.60
CA GLN A 134 -1.18 16.21 12.14
C GLN A 134 0.30 16.30 12.52
N SER A 135 0.76 15.53 13.51
CA SER A 135 2.18 15.51 13.88
C SER A 135 3.07 14.83 12.85
N TYR A 136 2.49 14.11 11.89
CA TYR A 136 3.22 13.37 10.86
C TYR A 136 2.88 13.88 9.47
N THR A 137 3.90 13.92 8.61
CA THR A 137 3.73 14.19 7.17
C THR A 137 2.99 13.02 6.49
N LYS A 138 2.48 13.23 5.28
CA LYS A 138 1.86 12.17 4.45
C LYS A 138 2.76 10.94 4.24
N LYS A 139 4.08 11.11 4.37
CA LYS A 139 5.10 10.05 4.23
C LYS A 139 5.48 9.38 5.56
N GLY A 140 4.81 9.71 6.65
CA GLY A 140 5.03 9.08 7.95
C GLY A 140 6.27 9.58 8.71
N ILE A 141 6.73 10.80 8.44
CA ILE A 141 7.81 11.47 9.14
C ILE A 141 7.22 12.52 10.07
N HIS A 142 7.76 12.62 11.28
CA HIS A 142 7.32 13.63 12.24
C HIS A 142 7.61 15.04 11.73
N ASN A 143 6.69 15.97 11.92
CA ASN A 143 6.82 17.36 11.43
C ASN A 143 8.08 18.06 11.95
N VAL A 144 8.49 17.79 13.20
CA VAL A 144 9.73 18.33 13.76
C VAL A 144 10.94 17.83 12.99
N THR A 145 11.01 16.55 12.64
CA THR A 145 12.09 15.97 11.84
C THR A 145 12.12 16.57 10.43
N ALA A 146 10.96 16.71 9.80
CA ALA A 146 10.85 17.35 8.48
C ALA A 146 11.31 18.81 8.54
N SER A 147 10.93 19.56 9.57
CA SER A 147 11.39 20.93 9.79
C SER A 147 12.89 21.03 9.99
N ASN A 148 13.48 20.10 10.75
CA ASN A 148 14.93 20.04 10.92
C ASN A 148 15.66 19.78 9.60
N PHE A 149 15.15 18.86 8.77
CA PHE A 149 15.71 18.60 7.45
C PHE A 149 15.63 19.84 6.54
N VAL A 150 14.50 20.53 6.53
CA VAL A 150 14.34 21.78 5.78
C VAL A 150 15.34 22.84 6.27
N SER A 151 15.45 23.03 7.58
CA SER A 151 16.39 23.99 8.17
C SER A 151 17.85 23.69 7.79
N ASN A 152 18.25 22.42 7.90
CA ASN A 152 19.59 21.98 7.52
C ASN A 152 19.87 22.19 6.02
N LEU A 153 18.86 21.95 5.18
CA LEU A 153 18.98 22.09 3.73
C LEU A 153 19.05 23.55 3.32
N VAL A 154 18.28 24.44 3.96
CA VAL A 154 18.34 25.90 3.75
C VAL A 154 19.70 26.47 4.15
N ASN A 155 20.28 25.96 5.24
CA ASN A 155 21.59 26.39 5.74
C ASN A 155 22.76 25.71 5.04
N TYR A 156 22.51 24.70 4.21
CA TYR A 156 23.53 23.98 3.45
C TYR A 156 24.20 24.89 2.41
N LYS A 157 25.51 24.91 2.43
CA LYS A 157 26.33 25.68 1.46
C LYS A 157 26.73 24.79 0.29
N PRO A 158 26.54 25.22 -0.97
CA PRO A 158 26.91 24.43 -2.15
C PRO A 158 28.41 24.08 -2.24
N SER A 159 29.25 24.77 -1.47
CA SER A 159 30.68 24.46 -1.38
C SER A 159 31.03 23.28 -0.45
N GLU A 160 30.08 22.81 0.36
CA GLU A 160 30.26 21.68 1.25
C GLU A 160 30.05 20.37 0.50
N ILE A 161 30.93 19.40 0.71
CA ILE A 161 30.80 18.07 0.14
C ILE A 161 29.79 17.28 0.98
N VAL A 162 28.78 16.74 0.35
CA VAL A 162 27.81 15.87 1.01
C VAL A 162 28.43 14.51 1.26
N THR A 163 28.70 14.21 2.52
CA THR A 163 29.22 12.93 2.99
C THR A 163 28.11 12.10 3.64
N ILE A 164 28.34 10.80 3.77
CA ILE A 164 27.44 9.92 4.55
C ILE A 164 27.34 10.41 5.99
N ASP A 165 28.47 10.80 6.60
CA ASP A 165 28.49 11.28 7.99
C ASP A 165 27.63 12.53 8.18
N LEU A 166 27.62 13.45 7.22
CA LEU A 166 26.72 14.62 7.25
C LEU A 166 25.23 14.19 7.29
N ILE A 167 24.84 13.25 6.47
CA ILE A 167 23.47 12.76 6.44
C ILE A 167 23.14 11.97 7.72
N LEU A 168 24.07 11.15 8.25
CA LEU A 168 23.89 10.47 9.53
C LEU A 168 23.74 11.46 10.69
N HIS A 169 24.52 12.54 10.67
CA HIS A 169 24.38 13.63 11.63
C HIS A 169 22.99 14.27 11.56
N TRP A 170 22.47 14.57 10.36
CA TRP A 170 21.11 15.10 10.23
C TRP A 170 20.06 14.12 10.73
N LEU A 171 20.21 12.82 10.45
CA LEU A 171 19.31 11.78 10.94
C LEU A 171 19.33 11.65 12.46
N SER A 172 20.48 11.87 13.11
CA SER A 172 20.61 11.72 14.56
C SER A 172 19.69 12.66 15.36
N PHE A 173 19.28 13.77 14.77
CA PHE A 173 18.33 14.72 15.36
C PHE A 173 16.85 14.38 15.06
N ALA A 174 16.57 13.21 14.47
CA ALA A 174 15.20 12.81 14.20
C ALA A 174 14.39 12.67 15.49
N HIS A 175 13.24 13.32 15.53
CA HIS A 175 12.35 13.29 16.68
C HIS A 175 11.86 11.86 16.99
N GLU A 176 11.71 11.02 15.98
CA GLU A 176 11.32 9.61 16.08
C GLU A 176 12.33 8.82 16.94
N PHE A 177 13.61 9.06 16.79
CA PHE A 177 14.64 8.40 17.61
C PHE A 177 14.53 8.79 19.09
N LYS A 178 14.29 10.06 19.35
CA LYS A 178 14.07 10.57 20.71
C LYS A 178 12.78 10.01 21.32
N GLN A 179 11.74 9.79 20.53
CA GLN A 179 10.50 9.12 20.99
C GLN A 179 10.73 7.65 21.35
N PHE A 180 11.56 6.94 20.58
CA PHE A 180 11.86 5.54 20.86
C PHE A 180 12.79 5.36 22.07
N PHE A 181 13.75 6.27 22.24
CA PHE A 181 14.80 6.21 23.26
C PHE A 181 15.01 7.60 23.86
N PRO A 182 14.17 8.03 24.83
CA PRO A 182 14.28 9.37 25.41
C PRO A 182 15.58 9.64 26.13
N ASP A 183 16.23 8.58 26.65
CA ASP A 183 17.47 8.66 27.43
C ASP A 183 18.73 8.86 26.58
N LEU A 184 18.66 8.52 25.27
CA LEU A 184 19.80 8.63 24.37
C LEU A 184 19.91 10.04 23.75
N GLN A 185 21.16 10.46 23.49
CA GLN A 185 21.45 11.74 22.86
C GLN A 185 21.66 11.58 21.33
N PRO A 186 21.57 12.66 20.56
CA PRO A 186 21.87 12.62 19.13
C PRO A 186 23.21 11.99 18.76
N THR A 187 24.26 12.25 19.55
CA THR A 187 25.59 11.65 19.40
C THR A 187 25.57 10.12 19.52
N ASP A 188 24.71 9.59 20.41
CA ASP A 188 24.57 8.14 20.59
C ASP A 188 23.88 7.53 19.36
N PHE A 189 22.85 8.19 18.81
CA PHE A 189 22.17 7.75 17.59
C PHE A 189 23.11 7.75 16.40
N GLU A 190 23.91 8.79 16.22
CA GLU A 190 24.92 8.88 15.17
C GLU A 190 25.93 7.73 15.27
N LYS A 191 26.45 7.49 16.49
CA LYS A 191 27.36 6.37 16.75
C LYS A 191 26.75 5.01 16.44
N LEU A 192 25.47 4.77 16.83
CA LEU A 192 24.75 3.52 16.53
C LEU A 192 24.58 3.31 15.03
N LEU A 193 24.32 4.36 14.25
CA LEU A 193 24.22 4.28 12.79
C LEU A 193 25.59 4.00 12.15
N GLN A 194 26.65 4.63 12.64
CA GLN A 194 28.03 4.35 12.20
C GLN A 194 28.47 2.92 12.56
N ASP A 195 28.12 2.44 13.75
CA ASP A 195 28.37 1.05 14.17
C ASP A 195 27.61 0.06 13.27
N HIS A 196 26.38 0.39 12.87
CA HIS A 196 25.62 -0.45 11.94
C HIS A 196 26.30 -0.53 10.56
N ILE A 197 26.65 0.59 9.95
CA ILE A 197 27.32 0.64 8.64
C ILE A 197 28.65 -0.13 8.67
N ASN A 198 29.38 -0.04 9.76
CA ASN A 198 30.66 -0.74 9.93
C ASN A 198 30.50 -2.17 10.48
N ARG A 199 29.26 -2.64 10.70
CA ARG A 199 28.94 -3.96 11.27
C ARG A 199 29.63 -4.19 12.64
N ARG A 200 29.71 -3.15 13.46
CA ARG A 200 30.26 -3.23 14.81
C ARG A 200 29.18 -3.66 15.80
N ASP A 201 29.58 -4.42 16.81
CA ASP A 201 28.70 -4.76 17.91
C ASP A 201 28.54 -3.55 18.86
N SER A 202 27.29 -3.20 19.17
CA SER A 202 26.93 -2.13 20.11
C SER A 202 26.49 -2.68 21.48
N GLY A 203 26.70 -3.97 21.74
CA GLY A 203 26.42 -4.63 23.01
C GLY A 203 24.95 -4.49 23.43
N LYS A 204 24.68 -3.92 24.61
CA LYS A 204 23.33 -3.76 25.15
C LYS A 204 22.43 -2.87 24.27
N LEU A 205 23.01 -2.03 23.39
CA LEU A 205 22.29 -1.13 22.52
C LEU A 205 21.98 -1.72 21.13
N ASN A 206 22.26 -3.00 20.89
CA ASN A 206 21.96 -3.63 19.60
C ASN A 206 20.48 -3.58 19.24
N ASN A 207 19.58 -3.79 20.20
CA ASN A 207 18.13 -3.67 19.95
C ASN A 207 17.73 -2.23 19.58
N ALA A 208 18.32 -1.24 20.25
CA ALA A 208 18.11 0.17 19.90
C ALA A 208 18.63 0.46 18.49
N LYS A 209 19.84 0.00 18.17
CA LYS A 209 20.45 0.12 16.84
C LYS A 209 19.51 -0.42 15.75
N PHE A 210 18.97 -1.63 15.90
CA PHE A 210 18.07 -2.22 14.90
C PHE A 210 16.76 -1.45 14.73
N ARG A 211 16.18 -0.94 15.81
CA ARG A 211 14.97 -0.12 15.72
C ARG A 211 15.20 1.21 15.02
N ILE A 212 16.33 1.86 15.30
CA ILE A 212 16.76 3.09 14.64
C ILE A 212 17.00 2.86 13.15
N VAL A 213 17.72 1.80 12.80
CA VAL A 213 18.01 1.40 11.42
C VAL A 213 16.70 1.12 10.65
N ALA A 214 15.75 0.41 11.24
CA ALA A 214 14.45 0.16 10.62
C ALA A 214 13.70 1.47 10.28
N LYS A 215 13.81 2.48 11.14
CA LYS A 215 13.14 3.77 10.92
C LYS A 215 13.86 4.65 9.88
N CYS A 216 15.16 4.48 9.69
CA CYS A 216 15.96 5.27 8.73
C CYS A 216 15.40 5.21 7.30
N HIS A 217 14.75 4.12 6.92
CA HIS A 217 14.13 4.00 5.60
C HIS A 217 13.14 5.14 5.33
N SER A 218 12.16 5.33 6.21
CA SER A 218 11.16 6.39 6.04
C SER A 218 11.77 7.79 6.17
N LEU A 219 12.74 7.96 7.07
CA LEU A 219 13.44 9.24 7.26
C LEU A 219 14.23 9.66 6.01
N LEU A 220 14.97 8.73 5.41
CA LEU A 220 15.76 9.00 4.21
C LEU A 220 14.88 9.22 2.97
N HIS A 221 13.76 8.52 2.86
CA HIS A 221 12.78 8.82 1.81
C HIS A 221 12.21 10.23 1.97
N GLY A 222 11.91 10.66 3.18
CA GLY A 222 11.45 12.02 3.41
C GLY A 222 12.53 13.08 3.18
N LEU A 223 13.77 12.80 3.54
CA LEU A 223 14.87 13.69 3.21
C LEU A 223 15.05 13.79 1.69
N LEU A 224 14.93 12.69 0.96
CA LEU A 224 14.95 12.68 -0.50
C LEU A 224 13.82 13.54 -1.10
N ASP A 225 12.60 13.37 -0.62
CA ASP A 225 11.45 14.17 -1.08
C ASP A 225 11.67 15.67 -0.80
N ILE A 226 12.19 16.03 0.36
CA ILE A 226 12.52 17.42 0.73
C ILE A 226 13.64 17.95 -0.18
N ALA A 227 14.71 17.20 -0.37
CA ALA A 227 15.81 17.59 -1.24
C ALA A 227 15.35 17.81 -2.69
N CYS A 228 14.46 16.96 -3.18
CA CYS A 228 13.83 17.12 -4.51
C CYS A 228 12.92 18.34 -4.57
N GLY A 229 12.16 18.64 -3.51
CA GLY A 229 11.36 19.85 -3.40
C GLY A 229 12.20 21.13 -3.47
N PHE A 230 13.38 21.12 -2.86
CA PHE A 230 14.36 22.20 -2.96
C PHE A 230 15.26 22.11 -4.20
N ARG A 231 15.05 21.09 -5.05
CA ARG A 231 15.82 20.85 -6.28
C ARG A 231 17.33 20.66 -6.03
N ASN A 232 17.71 20.18 -4.85
CA ASN A 232 19.11 19.98 -4.46
C ASN A 232 19.56 18.56 -4.80
N LEU A 233 20.38 18.41 -5.84
CA LEU A 233 20.88 17.12 -6.32
C LEU A 233 21.84 16.47 -5.34
N ASP A 234 22.73 17.25 -4.73
CA ASP A 234 23.80 16.71 -3.88
C ASP A 234 23.23 16.05 -2.62
N ILE A 235 22.29 16.71 -1.96
CA ILE A 235 21.60 16.15 -0.80
C ILE A 235 20.72 14.95 -1.20
N ALA A 236 20.06 15.00 -2.36
CA ALA A 236 19.27 13.86 -2.85
C ALA A 236 20.15 12.63 -3.10
N LEU A 237 21.30 12.79 -3.75
CA LEU A 237 22.28 11.71 -3.95
C LEU A 237 22.87 11.24 -2.63
N GLY A 238 23.17 12.16 -1.70
CA GLY A 238 23.61 11.85 -0.34
C GLY A 238 22.62 10.97 0.41
N ALA A 239 21.33 11.32 0.35
CA ALA A 239 20.25 10.53 0.96
C ALA A 239 20.16 9.11 0.35
N ILE A 240 20.22 8.98 -0.98
CA ILE A 240 20.22 7.68 -1.68
C ILE A 240 21.44 6.84 -1.31
N ASN A 241 22.61 7.43 -1.30
CA ASN A 241 23.84 6.70 -0.95
C ASN A 241 23.84 6.27 0.51
N THR A 242 23.39 7.13 1.43
CA THR A 242 23.22 6.77 2.84
C THR A 242 22.21 5.63 2.99
N PHE A 243 21.12 5.65 2.24
CA PHE A 243 20.16 4.57 2.24
C PHE A 243 20.77 3.23 1.82
N LYS A 244 21.57 3.21 0.75
CA LYS A 244 22.30 2.00 0.32
C LYS A 244 23.26 1.50 1.41
N CYS A 245 24.01 2.41 2.04
CA CYS A 245 24.94 2.06 3.12
C CYS A 245 24.21 1.47 4.33
N ILE A 246 23.06 2.01 4.70
CA ILE A 246 22.28 1.52 5.84
C ILE A 246 21.65 0.15 5.52
N VAL A 247 21.08 -0.04 4.33
CA VAL A 247 20.44 -1.32 3.96
C VAL A 247 21.46 -2.44 3.88
N GLN A 248 22.62 -2.20 3.29
CA GLN A 248 23.67 -3.21 3.11
C GLN A 248 24.64 -3.30 4.28
N ALA A 249 24.58 -2.37 5.24
CA ALA A 249 25.55 -2.22 6.32
C ALA A 249 27.00 -2.19 5.79
N VAL A 250 27.27 -1.30 4.83
CA VAL A 250 28.57 -1.14 4.16
C VAL A 250 28.88 0.35 4.04
N PRO A 251 30.11 0.78 4.37
CA PRO A 251 30.52 2.17 4.16
C PRO A 251 30.64 2.50 2.66
N LEU A 252 30.42 3.76 2.30
CA LEU A 252 30.56 4.23 0.93
C LEU A 252 32.04 4.30 0.56
N THR A 253 32.60 3.21 0.08
CA THR A 253 33.98 3.07 -0.38
C THR A 253 34.00 2.51 -1.79
N PRO A 254 35.09 2.60 -2.54
CA PRO A 254 35.23 1.94 -3.85
C PRO A 254 34.89 0.44 -3.80
N ASN A 255 35.08 -0.20 -2.66
CA ASN A 255 34.90 -1.62 -2.43
C ASN A 255 33.48 -2.01 -2.01
N CYS A 256 32.52 -1.06 -1.91
CA CYS A 256 31.19 -1.29 -1.37
C CYS A 256 30.41 -2.38 -2.14
N GLN A 257 30.63 -2.53 -3.45
CA GLN A 257 29.98 -3.57 -4.25
C GLN A 257 30.36 -4.99 -3.81
N ILE A 258 31.58 -5.19 -3.36
CA ILE A 258 32.08 -6.51 -2.93
C ILE A 258 31.81 -6.73 -1.45
N LEU A 259 31.95 -5.70 -0.64
CA LEU A 259 31.72 -5.77 0.80
C LEU A 259 30.26 -6.05 1.18
N GLN A 260 29.30 -5.87 0.27
CA GLN A 260 27.92 -6.27 0.49
C GLN A 260 27.70 -7.79 0.44
N LEU A 261 28.62 -8.55 -0.17
CA LEU A 261 28.52 -9.99 -0.31
C LEU A 261 28.64 -10.69 1.05
N PRO A 262 27.97 -11.85 1.22
CA PRO A 262 28.14 -12.67 2.43
C PRO A 262 29.52 -13.29 2.50
N ASN A 263 29.93 -13.67 3.70
CA ASN A 263 31.16 -14.44 4.00
C ASN A 263 32.48 -13.77 3.58
N VAL A 264 32.48 -12.52 3.16
CA VAL A 264 33.68 -11.79 2.78
C VAL A 264 34.47 -11.39 4.03
N ASP A 265 35.75 -11.76 4.09
CA ASP A 265 36.67 -11.26 5.08
C ASP A 265 37.12 -9.85 4.68
N LYS A 266 36.61 -8.83 5.39
CA LYS A 266 36.88 -7.43 5.08
C LYS A 266 38.37 -7.06 5.14
N GLU A 267 39.07 -7.51 6.18
CA GLU A 267 40.46 -7.16 6.41
C GLU A 267 41.35 -7.82 5.36
N HIS A 268 41.08 -9.10 5.09
CA HIS A 268 41.79 -9.83 4.06
C HIS A 268 41.56 -9.23 2.68
N PHE A 269 40.29 -8.93 2.37
CA PHE A 269 39.91 -8.35 1.09
C PHE A 269 40.59 -6.98 0.86
N ILE A 270 40.55 -6.07 1.83
CA ILE A 270 41.15 -4.73 1.71
C ILE A 270 42.66 -4.82 1.47
N THR A 271 43.34 -5.80 2.03
CA THR A 271 44.79 -5.97 1.85
C THR A 271 45.16 -6.60 0.50
N LYS A 272 44.29 -7.43 -0.08
CA LYS A 272 44.56 -8.17 -1.32
C LYS A 272 43.77 -7.73 -2.55
N THR A 273 42.93 -6.68 -2.43
CA THR A 273 41.98 -6.31 -3.49
C THR A 273 42.62 -5.83 -4.78
N GLY A 274 43.81 -5.21 -4.73
CA GLY A 274 44.40 -4.60 -5.93
C GLY A 274 43.37 -3.68 -6.64
N ASP A 275 43.16 -3.90 -7.93
CA ASP A 275 42.18 -3.15 -8.78
C ASP A 275 40.78 -3.73 -8.78
N ILE A 276 40.46 -4.71 -7.91
CA ILE A 276 39.17 -5.41 -7.92
C ILE A 276 38.17 -4.68 -7.01
N HIS A 277 37.46 -3.71 -7.57
CA HIS A 277 36.49 -2.91 -6.81
C HIS A 277 35.03 -3.17 -7.22
N THR A 278 34.77 -3.88 -8.32
CA THR A 278 33.44 -4.12 -8.86
C THR A 278 33.17 -5.61 -9.04
N LEU A 279 31.89 -5.98 -8.99
CA LEU A 279 31.46 -7.36 -9.25
C LEU A 279 31.85 -7.82 -10.66
N GLY A 280 31.81 -6.94 -11.66
CA GLY A 280 32.23 -7.26 -13.01
C GLY A 280 33.72 -7.65 -13.07
N LYS A 281 34.60 -6.92 -12.39
CA LYS A 281 36.03 -7.28 -12.29
C LYS A 281 36.24 -8.56 -11.48
N LEU A 282 35.47 -8.77 -10.42
CA LEU A 282 35.55 -9.99 -9.61
C LEU A 282 35.29 -11.25 -10.48
N PHE A 283 34.25 -11.21 -11.31
CA PHE A 283 33.90 -12.34 -12.18
C PHE A 283 34.80 -12.53 -13.41
N THR A 284 35.82 -11.69 -13.60
CA THR A 284 36.89 -11.99 -14.56
C THR A 284 37.91 -13.02 -14.03
N LEU A 285 37.86 -13.28 -12.72
CA LEU A 285 38.72 -14.27 -12.07
C LEU A 285 38.07 -15.65 -12.11
N GLU A 286 38.89 -16.69 -12.00
CA GLU A 286 38.40 -18.06 -11.75
C GLU A 286 37.86 -18.18 -10.32
N ASP A 287 36.90 -19.07 -10.10
CA ASP A 287 36.22 -19.22 -8.81
C ASP A 287 37.19 -19.47 -7.64
N ALA A 288 38.25 -20.25 -7.88
CA ALA A 288 39.29 -20.50 -6.88
C ALA A 288 40.03 -19.21 -6.45
N LYS A 289 40.36 -18.36 -7.43
CA LYS A 289 41.01 -17.08 -7.19
C LYS A 289 40.05 -16.09 -6.50
N ILE A 290 38.78 -16.15 -6.84
CA ILE A 290 37.76 -15.34 -6.14
C ILE A 290 37.74 -15.70 -4.66
N GLY A 291 37.74 -16.99 -4.31
CA GLY A 291 37.79 -17.44 -2.91
C GLY A 291 39.05 -16.91 -2.17
N GLU A 292 40.18 -16.95 -2.82
CA GLU A 292 41.45 -16.42 -2.26
C GLU A 292 41.36 -14.91 -2.02
N VAL A 293 40.88 -14.12 -2.98
CA VAL A 293 40.74 -12.66 -2.88
C VAL A 293 39.75 -12.26 -1.80
N LEU A 294 38.62 -12.98 -1.69
CA LEU A 294 37.57 -12.73 -0.70
C LEU A 294 37.89 -13.28 0.70
N GLY A 295 38.99 -14.05 0.84
CA GLY A 295 39.36 -14.70 2.09
C GLY A 295 38.43 -15.86 2.49
N ILE A 296 37.71 -16.46 1.54
CA ILE A 296 36.77 -17.54 1.78
C ILE A 296 37.45 -18.89 1.50
N LYS A 297 37.68 -19.67 2.56
CA LYS A 297 38.29 -21.01 2.45
C LYS A 297 37.29 -22.15 2.27
N ASP A 298 36.07 -21.95 2.74
CA ASP A 298 35.02 -22.96 2.68
C ASP A 298 34.30 -22.89 1.34
N GLN A 299 34.28 -24.00 0.59
CA GLN A 299 33.66 -24.09 -0.71
C GLN A 299 32.13 -23.86 -0.67
N ALA A 300 31.44 -24.28 0.40
CA ALA A 300 30.01 -24.05 0.54
C ALA A 300 29.69 -22.55 0.70
N LYS A 301 30.49 -21.85 1.51
CA LYS A 301 30.39 -20.41 1.69
C LYS A 301 30.75 -19.64 0.41
N LEU A 302 31.77 -20.10 -0.32
CA LEU A 302 32.11 -19.52 -1.60
C LEU A 302 30.97 -19.65 -2.62
N ASN A 303 30.38 -20.83 -2.72
CA ASN A 303 29.22 -21.06 -3.60
C ASN A 303 28.02 -20.18 -3.24
N GLU A 304 27.73 -20.00 -1.94
CA GLU A 304 26.71 -19.08 -1.48
C GLU A 304 27.01 -17.64 -1.90
N THR A 305 28.25 -17.20 -1.68
CA THR A 305 28.70 -15.85 -2.05
C THR A 305 28.60 -15.62 -3.55
N LEU A 306 29.06 -16.56 -4.36
CA LEU A 306 28.96 -16.47 -5.82
C LEU A 306 27.51 -16.47 -6.30
N ARG A 307 26.65 -17.26 -5.66
CA ARG A 307 25.22 -17.27 -5.94
C ARG A 307 24.61 -15.90 -5.67
N VAL A 308 24.86 -15.29 -4.50
CA VAL A 308 24.35 -13.96 -4.16
C VAL A 308 24.89 -12.92 -5.14
N ALA A 309 26.19 -12.96 -5.45
CA ALA A 309 26.83 -12.01 -6.37
C ALA A 309 26.24 -12.10 -7.79
N SER A 310 25.92 -13.30 -8.27
CA SER A 310 25.31 -13.50 -9.58
C SER A 310 23.84 -13.03 -9.66
N HIS A 311 23.17 -12.90 -8.52
CA HIS A 311 21.78 -12.42 -8.46
C HIS A 311 21.68 -10.90 -8.35
N ILE A 312 22.79 -10.19 -8.08
CA ILE A 312 22.78 -8.73 -8.03
C ILE A 312 22.67 -8.17 -9.44
N PRO A 313 21.56 -7.45 -9.75
CA PRO A 313 21.35 -6.92 -11.09
C PRO A 313 22.26 -5.73 -11.36
N ASN A 314 22.80 -5.66 -12.56
CA ASN A 314 23.52 -4.53 -13.09
C ASN A 314 22.74 -3.91 -14.25
N LEU A 315 22.51 -2.61 -14.18
CA LEU A 315 21.76 -1.85 -15.18
C LEU A 315 22.72 -1.03 -16.04
N LYS A 316 22.62 -1.19 -17.35
CA LYS A 316 23.35 -0.37 -18.32
C LYS A 316 22.36 0.38 -19.21
N ILE A 317 22.51 1.69 -19.31
CA ILE A 317 21.76 2.52 -20.24
C ILE A 317 22.37 2.31 -21.64
N ILE A 318 21.55 1.85 -22.58
CA ILE A 318 21.94 1.61 -23.97
C ILE A 318 21.64 2.84 -24.82
N LYS A 319 20.48 3.44 -24.63
CA LYS A 319 20.02 4.60 -25.38
C LYS A 319 19.22 5.52 -24.47
N ALA A 320 19.38 6.81 -24.66
CA ALA A 320 18.65 7.85 -23.94
C ALA A 320 18.33 8.98 -24.91
N ASP A 321 17.07 9.16 -25.23
CA ASP A 321 16.61 10.17 -26.20
C ASP A 321 15.55 11.07 -25.57
N PHE A 322 15.52 12.34 -26.02
CA PHE A 322 14.42 13.24 -25.76
C PHE A 322 13.39 13.13 -26.89
N LEU A 323 12.17 12.82 -26.55
CA LEU A 323 11.07 12.63 -27.49
C LEU A 323 9.90 13.53 -27.11
N VAL A 324 9.13 13.94 -28.13
CA VAL A 324 7.86 14.66 -27.97
C VAL A 324 6.78 13.86 -28.67
N PRO A 325 5.66 13.50 -28.03
CA PRO A 325 4.60 12.73 -28.65
C PRO A 325 4.05 13.44 -29.89
N GLY A 326 4.13 12.76 -31.05
CA GLY A 326 3.61 13.28 -32.33
C GLY A 326 4.47 14.32 -33.02
N GLU A 327 5.65 14.64 -32.49
CA GLU A 327 6.59 15.59 -33.09
C GLU A 327 7.96 14.94 -33.31
N ASN A 328 8.63 15.36 -34.41
CA ASN A 328 9.97 14.83 -34.71
C ASN A 328 11.10 15.67 -34.08
N GLN A 329 10.79 16.82 -33.53
CA GLN A 329 11.76 17.72 -32.90
C GLN A 329 11.20 18.33 -31.64
N VAL A 330 12.10 18.60 -30.69
CA VAL A 330 11.75 19.29 -29.43
C VAL A 330 11.67 20.78 -29.71
N THR A 331 10.48 21.37 -29.52
CA THR A 331 10.23 22.80 -29.70
C THR A 331 10.11 23.51 -28.34
N PRO A 332 10.30 24.82 -28.25
CA PRO A 332 10.24 25.56 -26.96
C PRO A 332 8.91 25.41 -26.18
N SER A 333 7.82 25.10 -26.89
CA SER A 333 6.49 24.95 -26.26
C SER A 333 6.05 23.50 -26.09
N SER A 334 6.87 22.53 -26.50
CA SER A 334 6.55 21.12 -26.37
C SER A 334 6.84 20.59 -24.97
N THR A 335 6.21 19.48 -24.63
CA THR A 335 6.46 18.75 -23.38
C THR A 335 7.28 17.50 -23.71
N PRO A 336 8.62 17.59 -23.67
CA PRO A 336 9.47 16.45 -23.98
C PRO A 336 9.48 15.45 -22.82
N TYR A 337 9.73 14.19 -23.17
CA TYR A 337 10.04 13.13 -22.22
C TYR A 337 11.37 12.48 -22.57
N ILE A 338 11.98 11.82 -21.59
CA ILE A 338 13.21 11.06 -21.77
C ILE A 338 12.84 9.60 -21.95
N SER A 339 13.15 9.03 -23.12
CA SER A 339 13.06 7.59 -23.35
C SER A 339 14.39 6.94 -23.03
N LEU A 340 14.36 5.96 -22.11
CA LEU A 340 15.54 5.20 -21.69
C LEU A 340 15.39 3.75 -22.12
N LYS A 341 16.34 3.25 -22.91
CA LYS A 341 16.50 1.82 -23.19
C LYS A 341 17.59 1.30 -22.26
N VAL A 342 17.21 0.37 -21.39
CA VAL A 342 18.12 -0.18 -20.38
C VAL A 342 18.30 -1.68 -20.56
N LEU A 343 19.53 -2.14 -20.36
CA LEU A 343 19.90 -3.54 -20.30
C LEU A 343 20.12 -3.92 -18.84
N VAL A 344 19.38 -4.91 -18.34
CA VAL A 344 19.53 -5.47 -17.00
C VAL A 344 20.16 -6.85 -17.10
N ARG A 345 21.26 -7.08 -16.40
CA ARG A 345 22.02 -8.33 -16.45
C ARG A 345 22.69 -8.63 -15.12
N SER A 346 23.13 -9.87 -14.97
CA SER A 346 24.04 -10.25 -13.89
C SER A 346 25.46 -9.73 -14.18
N ALA A 347 26.20 -9.38 -13.14
CA ALA A 347 27.61 -9.03 -13.27
C ALA A 347 28.50 -10.18 -13.76
N LYS A 348 28.05 -11.43 -13.60
CA LYS A 348 28.72 -12.64 -14.11
C LYS A 348 28.67 -12.73 -15.63
N GLN A 349 27.73 -12.03 -16.27
CA GLN A 349 27.61 -12.09 -17.72
C GLN A 349 28.59 -11.16 -18.42
N PRO A 350 29.15 -11.59 -19.56
CA PRO A 350 30.03 -10.74 -20.34
C PRO A 350 29.26 -9.51 -20.86
N LEU A 351 29.99 -8.43 -21.10
CA LEU A 351 29.45 -7.25 -21.76
C LEU A 351 28.99 -7.60 -23.17
N ILE A 352 27.71 -7.42 -23.46
CA ILE A 352 27.17 -7.55 -24.81
C ILE A 352 27.47 -6.25 -25.55
N PRO A 353 28.18 -6.30 -26.69
CA PRO A 353 28.36 -5.13 -27.55
C PRO A 353 27.01 -4.59 -28.01
N THR A 354 26.85 -3.27 -28.00
CA THR A 354 25.60 -2.61 -28.41
C THR A 354 25.18 -3.00 -29.84
N SER A 355 26.16 -3.31 -30.70
CA SER A 355 25.93 -3.77 -32.07
C SER A 355 25.22 -5.13 -32.19
N LEU A 356 25.22 -5.94 -31.13
CA LEU A 356 24.51 -7.24 -31.09
C LEU A 356 23.08 -7.11 -30.58
N ILE A 357 22.65 -5.92 -30.17
CA ILE A 357 21.31 -5.70 -29.75
C ILE A 357 20.41 -5.52 -30.96
N PRO A 358 19.34 -6.31 -31.13
CA PRO A 358 18.43 -6.17 -32.26
C PRO A 358 17.84 -4.75 -32.32
N GLU A 359 17.82 -4.16 -33.48
CA GLU A 359 17.33 -2.79 -33.69
C GLU A 359 15.85 -2.64 -33.33
N GLU A 360 15.06 -3.70 -33.50
CA GLU A 360 13.67 -3.77 -33.08
C GLU A 360 13.48 -3.47 -31.60
N ASN A 361 14.46 -3.79 -30.74
CA ASN A 361 14.41 -3.52 -29.30
C ASN A 361 14.86 -2.09 -28.94
N LEU A 362 15.49 -1.40 -29.88
CA LEU A 362 15.96 -0.03 -29.69
C LEU A 362 15.01 1.01 -30.31
N THR A 363 14.08 0.58 -31.16
CA THR A 363 13.06 1.45 -31.75
C THR A 363 11.95 1.77 -30.76
N GLU A 364 11.39 2.98 -30.89
CA GLU A 364 10.22 3.36 -30.10
C GLU A 364 8.97 2.61 -30.59
N PRO A 365 8.06 2.23 -29.70
CA PRO A 365 6.77 1.70 -30.11
C PRO A 365 6.03 2.74 -30.94
N GLN A 366 5.53 2.33 -32.09
CA GLN A 366 4.72 3.21 -32.95
C GLN A 366 3.26 3.30 -32.45
N ASP A 367 2.92 2.57 -31.41
CA ASP A 367 1.59 2.55 -30.85
C ASP A 367 1.30 3.85 -30.11
N PHE A 368 0.25 4.54 -30.54
CA PHE A 368 -0.18 5.82 -29.99
C PHE A 368 -0.62 5.71 -28.52
N GLU A 369 -1.15 4.56 -28.07
CA GLU A 369 -1.51 4.33 -26.68
C GLU A 369 -0.27 4.23 -25.79
N SER A 370 0.79 3.56 -26.23
CA SER A 370 2.07 3.48 -25.52
C SER A 370 2.76 4.84 -25.40
N GLN A 371 2.58 5.72 -26.38
CA GLN A 371 3.09 7.10 -26.32
C GLN A 371 2.27 7.99 -25.36
N ARG A 372 1.00 7.69 -25.19
CA ARG A 372 0.09 8.47 -24.34
C ARG A 372 0.24 8.16 -22.85
N ASP A 373 0.56 6.90 -22.50
CA ASP A 373 0.87 6.49 -21.14
C ASP A 373 2.29 5.91 -21.06
N PRO A 374 3.27 6.77 -20.81
CA PRO A 374 4.68 6.39 -20.76
C PRO A 374 5.03 5.34 -19.71
N PHE A 375 4.20 5.22 -18.67
CA PHE A 375 4.41 4.26 -17.58
C PHE A 375 3.66 2.92 -17.78
N ALA A 376 2.84 2.79 -18.82
CA ALA A 376 2.06 1.58 -19.08
C ALA A 376 2.95 0.34 -19.25
N MET A 377 4.04 0.48 -20.00
CA MET A 377 5.01 -0.61 -20.20
C MET A 377 5.71 -1.00 -18.90
N MET A 378 6.07 -0.03 -18.07
CA MET A 378 6.70 -0.26 -16.76
C MET A 378 5.72 -0.91 -15.78
N SER A 379 4.45 -0.54 -15.81
CA SER A 379 3.42 -1.10 -14.92
C SER A 379 3.15 -2.59 -15.16
N LYS A 380 3.33 -3.06 -16.39
CA LYS A 380 3.15 -4.47 -16.81
C LYS A 380 4.32 -5.37 -16.42
N GLN A 381 5.46 -4.80 -16.01
CA GLN A 381 6.64 -5.57 -15.67
C GLN A 381 6.49 -6.24 -14.29
N PRO A 382 7.18 -7.39 -14.06
CA PRO A 382 7.17 -8.05 -12.76
C PRO A 382 7.89 -7.19 -11.70
N LEU A 383 7.53 -7.40 -10.44
CA LEU A 383 8.25 -6.81 -9.32
C LEU A 383 9.68 -7.34 -9.27
N VAL A 384 10.62 -6.45 -8.98
CA VAL A 384 12.03 -6.81 -8.74
C VAL A 384 12.10 -7.75 -7.52
N PRO A 385 12.92 -8.81 -7.56
CA PRO A 385 13.07 -9.74 -6.44
C PRO A 385 13.62 -9.04 -5.18
N TYR A 386 13.48 -9.72 -4.04
CA TYR A 386 14.06 -9.24 -2.79
C TYR A 386 15.57 -9.18 -2.87
N SER A 387 16.15 -8.09 -2.38
CA SER A 387 17.59 -7.93 -2.24
C SER A 387 18.13 -8.74 -1.06
N PHE A 388 19.35 -9.22 -1.19
CA PHE A 388 20.08 -9.81 -0.08
C PHE A 388 20.59 -8.68 0.82
N ALA A 389 19.96 -8.51 1.98
CA ALA A 389 20.28 -7.48 2.97
C ALA A 389 20.13 -8.05 4.39
N PRO A 390 21.04 -8.94 4.83
CA PRO A 390 20.89 -9.68 6.09
C PRO A 390 20.98 -8.82 7.34
N PHE A 391 21.59 -7.65 7.25
CA PHE A 391 21.77 -6.73 8.38
C PHE A 391 20.62 -5.73 8.53
N PHE A 392 19.69 -5.69 7.56
CA PHE A 392 18.54 -4.80 7.61
C PHE A 392 17.33 -5.51 8.23
N PRO A 393 16.62 -4.89 9.20
CA PRO A 393 15.58 -5.57 9.97
C PRO A 393 14.36 -6.04 9.16
N THR A 394 14.11 -5.44 7.98
CA THR A 394 12.98 -5.77 7.14
C THR A 394 13.40 -6.19 5.74
N LYS A 395 12.68 -7.15 5.15
CA LYS A 395 12.93 -7.54 3.75
C LYS A 395 12.67 -6.37 2.81
N ARG A 396 13.61 -6.12 1.90
CA ARG A 396 13.55 -5.06 0.90
C ARG A 396 13.67 -5.61 -0.51
N ARG A 397 12.88 -5.08 -1.43
CA ARG A 397 13.06 -5.33 -2.85
C ARG A 397 14.14 -4.41 -3.40
N GLY A 398 14.86 -4.89 -4.40
CA GLY A 398 15.70 -4.01 -5.20
C GLY A 398 14.84 -2.95 -5.89
N SER A 399 15.38 -1.77 -6.08
CA SER A 399 14.74 -0.71 -6.85
C SER A 399 15.80 0.22 -7.42
N TRP A 400 15.45 0.92 -8.49
CA TRP A 400 16.27 1.99 -9.04
C TRP A 400 15.57 3.32 -8.85
N CYS A 401 16.35 4.33 -8.55
CA CYS A 401 15.86 5.71 -8.46
C CYS A 401 16.39 6.48 -9.67
N CYS A 402 15.49 6.98 -10.49
CA CYS A 402 15.82 7.86 -11.60
C CYS A 402 15.66 9.32 -11.18
N LEU A 403 16.76 10.07 -11.22
CA LEU A 403 16.80 11.51 -11.01
C LEU A 403 17.14 12.20 -12.33
N VAL A 404 16.36 13.20 -12.68
CA VAL A 404 16.62 14.07 -13.84
C VAL A 404 17.08 15.42 -13.33
N SER A 405 18.28 15.84 -13.73
CA SER A 405 18.87 17.11 -13.28
C SER A 405 19.48 17.90 -14.44
N SER A 406 19.53 19.21 -14.28
CA SER A 406 20.28 20.07 -15.20
C SER A 406 21.76 19.98 -14.95
N GLN A 407 22.53 19.69 -15.98
CA GLN A 407 24.00 19.65 -15.88
C GLN A 407 24.59 21.03 -15.56
N LYS A 408 23.97 22.10 -16.04
CA LYS A 408 24.45 23.47 -15.85
C LYS A 408 24.34 23.93 -14.40
N ASP A 409 23.21 23.66 -13.77
CA ASP A 409 22.87 24.24 -12.46
C ASP A 409 22.91 23.21 -11.32
N GLY A 410 23.11 21.92 -11.63
CA GLY A 410 23.02 20.83 -10.65
C GLY A 410 21.64 20.69 -9.99
N LYS A 411 20.60 21.30 -10.59
CA LYS A 411 19.25 21.31 -10.02
C LYS A 411 18.41 20.16 -10.54
N ILE A 412 17.68 19.50 -9.63
CA ILE A 412 16.71 18.48 -9.98
C ILE A 412 15.55 19.14 -10.74
N LEU A 413 15.19 18.57 -11.90
CA LEU A 413 14.15 19.09 -12.78
C LEU A 413 12.79 18.44 -12.49
N GLN A 414 12.77 17.23 -11.95
CA GLN A 414 11.56 16.45 -11.74
C GLN A 414 11.64 15.64 -10.46
N THR A 415 10.48 15.29 -9.90
CA THR A 415 10.39 14.34 -8.77
C THR A 415 11.04 13.00 -9.15
N PRO A 416 11.73 12.35 -8.20
CA PRO A 416 12.40 11.08 -8.47
C PRO A 416 11.38 10.00 -8.86
N ILE A 417 11.76 9.20 -9.84
CA ILE A 417 10.97 8.04 -10.27
C ILE A 417 11.59 6.80 -9.66
N ILE A 418 10.83 6.09 -8.83
CA ILE A 418 11.26 4.83 -8.23
C ILE A 418 10.77 3.67 -9.09
N ILE A 419 11.69 2.85 -9.57
CA ILE A 419 11.42 1.71 -10.42
C ILE A 419 11.50 0.44 -9.57
N GLU A 420 10.35 -0.14 -9.27
CA GLU A 420 10.21 -1.38 -8.50
C GLU A 420 9.79 -2.56 -9.38
N LYS A 421 9.42 -2.28 -10.62
CA LYS A 421 9.00 -3.26 -11.61
C LYS A 421 9.95 -3.24 -12.77
N LEU A 422 10.69 -4.32 -12.94
CA LEU A 422 11.65 -4.47 -14.01
C LEU A 422 11.85 -5.95 -14.29
N SER A 423 11.78 -6.37 -15.54
CA SER A 423 12.05 -7.76 -15.89
C SER A 423 13.52 -8.08 -15.62
N TYR A 424 13.70 -8.95 -14.64
CA TYR A 424 14.99 -9.43 -14.24
C TYR A 424 14.91 -10.92 -14.08
N LYS A 425 15.65 -11.65 -14.90
CA LYS A 425 15.74 -13.10 -14.79
C LYS A 425 16.98 -13.49 -14.02
N ASN A 426 16.77 -14.44 -13.13
CA ASN A 426 17.85 -15.10 -12.45
C ASN A 426 18.58 -15.99 -13.45
N LEU A 427 19.88 -15.75 -13.65
CA LEU A 427 20.63 -16.25 -14.79
C LEU A 427 21.50 -17.44 -14.44
N ASN A 428 21.17 -18.17 -13.38
CA ASN A 428 22.11 -19.10 -12.78
C ASN A 428 22.39 -20.37 -13.56
N ASP A 429 21.57 -20.82 -14.48
CA ASP A 429 21.64 -22.23 -14.83
C ASP A 429 21.77 -22.60 -16.30
N ASP A 430 21.98 -21.64 -17.19
CA ASP A 430 21.86 -21.95 -18.59
C ASP A 430 23.11 -21.66 -19.41
N LYS A 431 23.82 -22.70 -19.81
CA LYS A 431 24.93 -22.60 -20.78
C LYS A 431 24.46 -22.04 -22.14
N ASP A 432 23.18 -22.25 -22.48
CA ASP A 432 22.53 -21.71 -23.68
C ASP A 432 21.96 -20.31 -23.49
N PHE A 433 22.21 -19.70 -22.34
CA PHE A 433 21.69 -18.39 -21.98
C PHE A 433 22.02 -17.32 -23.01
N PHE A 434 23.22 -17.37 -23.56
CA PHE A 434 23.70 -16.34 -24.48
C PHE A 434 22.95 -16.32 -25.80
N ASP A 435 22.64 -17.49 -26.38
CA ASP A 435 22.04 -17.60 -27.71
C ASP A 435 20.52 -17.36 -27.74
N LYS A 436 19.81 -17.75 -26.70
CA LYS A 436 18.35 -17.61 -26.66
C LYS A 436 17.89 -16.24 -26.15
N ARG A 437 18.78 -15.35 -25.80
CA ARG A 437 18.43 -14.36 -24.81
C ARG A 437 18.94 -12.98 -24.93
N ILE A 438 19.61 -12.64 -25.99
CA ILE A 438 19.68 -11.27 -26.44
C ILE A 438 18.26 -10.69 -26.51
N LYS A 439 17.26 -11.50 -26.89
CA LYS A 439 15.84 -11.10 -26.87
C LYS A 439 15.18 -11.04 -25.50
N MET A 440 15.71 -11.74 -24.47
CA MET A 440 15.09 -11.83 -23.14
C MET A 440 15.71 -10.89 -22.12
N ASP A 441 16.99 -10.52 -22.29
CA ASP A 441 17.70 -9.60 -21.41
C ASP A 441 17.46 -8.13 -21.76
N LEU A 442 16.98 -7.88 -22.97
CA LEU A 442 16.55 -6.57 -23.43
C LEU A 442 15.14 -6.31 -22.92
N THR A 443 15.06 -5.71 -21.79
CA THR A 443 13.80 -5.14 -21.34
C THR A 443 13.63 -3.78 -21.99
N LYS A 444 12.64 -3.67 -22.87
CA LYS A 444 12.16 -2.37 -23.35
C LYS A 444 11.49 -1.65 -22.16
N HIS A 445 12.25 -0.88 -21.45
CA HIS A 445 11.71 -0.01 -20.40
C HIS A 445 11.90 1.43 -20.86
N GLU A 446 10.79 2.04 -21.16
CA GLU A 446 10.72 3.46 -21.39
C GLU A 446 10.43 4.12 -20.05
N MET A 447 11.40 4.88 -19.56
CA MET A 447 11.17 5.83 -18.50
C MET A 447 10.94 7.19 -19.13
N ILE A 448 9.75 7.69 -18.95
CA ILE A 448 9.35 8.96 -19.51
C ILE A 448 9.21 9.94 -18.36
N GLY A 449 10.11 10.90 -18.31
CA GLY A 449 10.03 12.05 -17.42
C GLY A 449 9.54 13.26 -18.21
N LYS A 450 8.47 13.90 -17.78
CA LYS A 450 8.12 15.23 -18.30
C LYS A 450 9.19 16.19 -17.80
N SER A 451 9.98 16.78 -18.70
CA SER A 451 10.75 17.96 -18.37
C SER A 451 9.76 19.13 -18.29
N GLY A 452 9.57 19.68 -17.11
CA GLY A 452 8.91 20.98 -17.01
C GLY A 452 9.72 22.09 -17.72
N PRO A 453 9.10 23.20 -18.08
CA PRO A 453 9.77 24.30 -18.72
C PRO A 453 10.92 24.89 -17.89
#